data_d362d84a637b6c5db4ed0844d708393d
#
_entry.id   d362d84a637b6c5db4ed0844d708393d
#
_cell.length_a   1.000
_cell.length_b   1.000
_cell.length_c   1.000
_cell.angle_alpha   90.00
_cell.angle_beta   90.00
_cell.angle_gamma   90.00
#
_symmetry.space_group_name_H-M   'P 1'
#
loop_
_entity.id
_entity.type
_entity.pdbx_description
1 polymer ?
#
loop_
_entity_poly.entity_id
_entity_poly.type
_entity_poly.pdbx_seq_one_letter_code
_entity_poly.pdbx_strand_id
1 'polypeptide(L)'
;MTDFDPIADSGIVIVDKPQGWTSHDVVGKLRRIFRTKKVGHSGTLDPMATGVLVLGIGRGTRFLPHVHADTKSYQATIRLGAATLTDDAEGELLSVSSAASVTDEMVRDEIAKFTGTIMQKPAAVSAVKIDGVRAYERIRRGEKVDIPARPVTITRYEVLDIRHDSDTSRPGECIDIDVEVDCSAGTFILSLIHI
;
A
#
# COMPACT_ATOMS: atom_id res chain seq x y z
N MET A 1 28.82 -15.36 20.78
CA MET A 1 27.59 -14.72 20.29
C MET A 1 26.54 -14.94 21.38
N THR A 2 26.11 -13.87 22.05
CA THR A 2 25.14 -13.93 23.16
C THR A 2 23.75 -14.32 22.66
N ASP A 3 23.04 -15.13 23.47
CA ASP A 3 21.64 -15.47 23.22
C ASP A 3 20.74 -14.22 23.40
N PHE A 4 19.56 -14.22 22.75
CA PHE A 4 18.56 -13.14 22.86
C PHE A 4 18.07 -13.03 24.31
N ASP A 5 18.30 -11.86 24.92
CA ASP A 5 17.71 -11.52 26.22
C ASP A 5 16.30 -10.94 26.03
N PRO A 6 15.24 -11.60 26.56
CA PRO A 6 13.87 -11.12 26.40
C PRO A 6 13.56 -9.78 27.05
N ILE A 7 14.44 -9.25 27.87
CA ILE A 7 14.30 -7.94 28.53
C ILE A 7 15.17 -6.91 27.84
N ALA A 8 16.47 -7.15 27.73
CA ALA A 8 17.45 -6.20 27.21
C ALA A 8 17.33 -6.01 25.69
N ASP A 9 17.02 -7.10 24.96
CA ASP A 9 16.97 -7.10 23.47
C ASP A 9 15.55 -6.87 22.90
N SER A 10 14.57 -6.52 23.76
CA SER A 10 13.22 -6.20 23.33
C SER A 10 13.06 -4.73 23.02
N GLY A 11 12.33 -4.38 21.96
CA GLY A 11 12.08 -2.98 21.61
C GLY A 11 11.27 -2.79 20.34
N ILE A 12 11.21 -1.54 19.93
CA ILE A 12 10.64 -1.13 18.64
C ILE A 12 11.78 -0.77 17.71
N VAL A 13 11.70 -1.22 16.46
CA VAL A 13 12.64 -0.91 15.39
C VAL A 13 11.87 -0.31 14.23
N ILE A 14 12.39 0.77 13.68
CA ILE A 14 11.86 1.42 12.48
C ILE A 14 12.80 1.07 11.33
N VAL A 15 12.25 0.55 10.25
CA VAL A 15 12.99 0.13 9.07
C VAL A 15 12.43 0.86 7.86
N ASP A 16 13.29 1.43 7.05
CA ASP A 16 12.97 1.82 5.68
C ASP A 16 12.89 0.53 4.84
N LYS A 17 11.66 0.12 4.51
CA LYS A 17 11.46 -1.14 3.76
C LYS A 17 11.93 -0.95 2.32
N PRO A 18 12.86 -1.77 1.83
CA PRO A 18 13.28 -1.69 0.43
C PRO A 18 12.19 -2.19 -0.51
N GLN A 19 12.23 -1.74 -1.76
CA GLN A 19 11.40 -2.24 -2.84
C GLN A 19 11.63 -3.74 -3.08
N GLY A 20 10.59 -4.44 -3.52
CA GLY A 20 10.63 -5.88 -3.83
C GLY A 20 10.56 -6.80 -2.60
N TRP A 21 10.59 -6.24 -1.38
CA TRP A 21 10.43 -7.02 -0.14
C TRP A 21 9.01 -6.92 0.37
N THR A 22 8.46 -8.04 0.83
CA THR A 22 7.24 -8.02 1.64
C THR A 22 7.57 -7.55 3.06
N SER A 23 6.57 -7.00 3.78
CA SER A 23 6.73 -6.71 5.21
C SER A 23 7.12 -7.96 6.02
N HIS A 24 6.73 -9.15 5.54
CA HIS A 24 7.07 -10.44 6.17
C HIS A 24 8.53 -10.84 5.95
N ASP A 25 9.14 -10.48 4.83
CA ASP A 25 10.56 -10.72 4.57
C ASP A 25 11.42 -9.91 5.53
N VAL A 26 11.02 -8.66 5.82
CA VAL A 26 11.68 -7.83 6.83
C VAL A 26 11.57 -8.48 8.21
N VAL A 27 10.39 -8.97 8.61
CA VAL A 27 10.20 -9.73 9.84
C VAL A 27 11.11 -10.95 9.86
N GLY A 28 11.18 -11.72 8.77
CA GLY A 28 12.05 -12.90 8.64
C GLY A 28 13.54 -12.55 8.79
N LYS A 29 13.97 -11.42 8.24
CA LYS A 29 15.35 -10.93 8.38
C LYS A 29 15.66 -10.56 9.82
N LEU A 30 14.77 -9.82 10.49
CA LEU A 30 14.97 -9.41 11.89
C LEU A 30 14.93 -10.60 12.85
N ARG A 31 14.09 -11.62 12.60
CA ARG A 31 14.11 -12.86 13.38
C ARG A 31 15.48 -13.52 13.37
N ARG A 32 16.19 -13.48 12.25
CA ARG A 32 17.56 -14.01 12.14
C ARG A 32 18.58 -13.13 12.84
N ILE A 33 18.48 -11.80 12.67
CA ILE A 33 19.40 -10.86 13.30
C ILE A 33 19.31 -10.92 14.82
N PHE A 34 18.09 -10.85 15.36
CA PHE A 34 17.85 -10.86 16.81
C PHE A 34 17.71 -12.26 17.40
N ARG A 35 17.82 -13.32 16.60
CA ARG A 35 17.72 -14.73 17.03
C ARG A 35 16.47 -15.04 17.85
N THR A 36 15.36 -14.40 17.54
CA THR A 36 14.07 -14.60 18.20
C THR A 36 12.97 -14.80 17.18
N LYS A 37 12.04 -15.72 17.45
CA LYS A 37 10.84 -15.89 16.62
C LYS A 37 9.81 -14.77 16.86
N LYS A 38 9.94 -14.04 17.99
CA LYS A 38 8.97 -13.04 18.43
C LYS A 38 9.29 -11.69 17.78
N VAL A 39 8.92 -11.54 16.52
CA VAL A 39 9.01 -10.30 15.74
C VAL A 39 7.71 -10.13 14.96
N GLY A 40 7.16 -8.94 14.97
CA GLY A 40 5.97 -8.55 14.22
C GLY A 40 6.07 -7.12 13.70
N HIS A 41 5.13 -6.70 12.85
CA HIS A 41 5.05 -5.32 12.32
C HIS A 41 3.68 -4.70 12.60
N SER A 42 3.58 -3.37 12.61
CA SER A 42 2.35 -2.62 12.91
C SER A 42 1.52 -2.24 11.69
N GLY A 43 1.95 -2.58 10.48
CA GLY A 43 1.24 -2.28 9.23
C GLY A 43 1.87 -3.02 8.08
N THR A 44 1.09 -3.32 7.05
CA THR A 44 1.60 -3.96 5.84
C THR A 44 1.91 -2.90 4.80
N LEU A 45 3.09 -2.97 4.20
CA LEU A 45 3.45 -2.31 2.96
C LEU A 45 3.50 -3.36 1.86
N ASP A 46 2.99 -3.01 0.69
CA ASP A 46 3.04 -3.85 -0.50
C ASP A 46 4.49 -4.05 -0.98
N PRO A 47 4.82 -5.11 -1.75
CA PRO A 47 6.19 -5.39 -2.16
C PRO A 47 6.87 -4.23 -2.87
N MET A 48 6.18 -3.57 -3.79
CA MET A 48 6.71 -2.43 -4.52
C MET A 48 6.90 -1.17 -3.65
N ALA A 49 6.10 -1.02 -2.58
CA ALA A 49 6.18 0.15 -1.72
C ALA A 49 7.46 0.14 -0.89
N THR A 50 8.03 1.32 -0.69
CA THR A 50 9.17 1.59 0.21
C THR A 50 8.71 2.40 1.41
N GLY A 51 9.61 2.66 2.37
CA GLY A 51 9.37 3.57 3.48
C GLY A 51 9.15 2.91 4.82
N VAL A 52 8.54 3.66 5.73
CA VAL A 52 8.50 3.37 7.17
C VAL A 52 7.72 2.10 7.49
N LEU A 53 8.43 1.10 8.01
CA LEU A 53 7.86 -0.11 8.59
C LEU A 53 8.25 -0.19 10.08
N VAL A 54 7.25 -0.12 10.95
CA VAL A 54 7.47 -0.23 12.41
C VAL A 54 7.38 -1.68 12.84
N LEU A 55 8.42 -2.18 13.51
CA LEU A 55 8.51 -3.57 13.97
C LEU A 55 8.72 -3.62 15.49
N GLY A 56 8.14 -4.64 16.11
CA GLY A 56 8.37 -4.99 17.50
C GLY A 56 9.24 -6.24 17.61
N ILE A 57 10.21 -6.22 18.52
CA ILE A 57 11.11 -7.33 18.83
C ILE A 57 10.81 -7.82 20.25
N GLY A 58 10.72 -9.12 20.46
CA GLY A 58 10.49 -9.69 21.78
C GLY A 58 9.23 -9.15 22.46
N ARG A 59 9.38 -8.54 23.64
CA ARG A 59 8.28 -7.89 24.37
C ARG A 59 7.71 -6.68 23.63
N GLY A 60 8.51 -6.03 22.79
CA GLY A 60 8.09 -4.90 21.95
C GLY A 60 6.89 -5.22 21.04
N THR A 61 6.69 -6.48 20.65
CA THR A 61 5.52 -6.89 19.85
C THR A 61 4.18 -6.59 20.53
N ARG A 62 4.13 -6.49 21.86
CA ARG A 62 2.91 -6.17 22.61
C ARG A 62 2.50 -4.70 22.50
N PHE A 63 3.46 -3.84 22.13
CA PHE A 63 3.20 -2.40 21.97
C PHE A 63 2.75 -2.04 20.55
N LEU A 64 2.90 -2.94 19.57
CA LEU A 64 2.52 -2.68 18.19
C LEU A 64 1.07 -2.18 18.02
N PRO A 65 0.05 -2.71 18.76
CA PRO A 65 -1.30 -2.18 18.69
C PRO A 65 -1.44 -0.72 19.15
N HIS A 66 -0.48 -0.24 19.95
CA HIS A 66 -0.48 1.12 20.49
C HIS A 66 0.43 2.08 19.70
N VAL A 67 1.19 1.57 18.74
CA VAL A 67 2.10 2.35 17.88
C VAL A 67 1.49 2.60 16.50
N HIS A 68 0.20 2.32 16.34
CA HIS A 68 -0.51 2.68 15.11
C HIS A 68 -0.66 4.20 15.05
N ALA A 69 -0.07 4.80 14.02
CA ALA A 69 -0.42 6.15 13.65
C ALA A 69 -1.87 6.14 13.12
N ASP A 70 -2.72 7.02 13.64
CA ASP A 70 -4.10 7.20 13.16
C ASP A 70 -4.12 7.72 11.72
N THR A 71 -3.06 8.43 11.33
CA THR A 71 -2.85 9.00 9.99
C THR A 71 -1.57 8.45 9.39
N LYS A 72 -1.60 8.19 8.09
CA LYS A 72 -0.46 7.77 7.28
C LYS A 72 -0.32 8.67 6.08
N SER A 73 0.93 8.94 5.68
CA SER A 73 1.27 9.72 4.50
C SER A 73 1.97 8.84 3.47
N TYR A 74 1.57 9.01 2.21
CA TYR A 74 2.14 8.28 1.08
C TYR A 74 2.45 9.24 -0.06
N GLN A 75 3.53 8.96 -0.77
CA GLN A 75 3.78 9.52 -2.09
C GLN A 75 3.64 8.40 -3.11
N ALA A 76 2.96 8.68 -4.21
CA ALA A 76 2.70 7.71 -5.27
C ALA A 76 2.68 8.38 -6.64
N THR A 77 2.96 7.60 -7.68
CA THR A 77 2.73 7.99 -9.06
C THR A 77 1.54 7.19 -9.59
N ILE A 78 0.49 7.89 -10.04
CA ILE A 78 -0.66 7.30 -10.72
C ILE A 78 -0.40 7.38 -12.22
N ARG A 79 -0.54 6.25 -12.92
CA ARG A 79 -0.48 6.22 -14.39
C ARG A 79 -1.86 6.06 -14.98
N LEU A 80 -2.34 7.07 -15.70
CA LEU A 80 -3.52 6.98 -16.56
C LEU A 80 -3.13 6.39 -17.92
N GLY A 81 -4.07 5.67 -18.55
CA GLY A 81 -3.87 5.04 -19.85
C GLY A 81 -3.53 3.55 -19.78
N ALA A 82 -3.34 2.96 -18.60
CA ALA A 82 -3.09 1.54 -18.41
C ALA A 82 -3.78 1.01 -17.15
N ALA A 83 -4.32 -0.21 -17.22
CA ALA A 83 -4.82 -0.92 -16.06
C ALA A 83 -4.08 -2.25 -15.89
N THR A 84 -3.76 -2.62 -14.65
CA THR A 84 -3.06 -3.86 -14.31
C THR A 84 -3.86 -4.73 -13.36
N LEU A 85 -3.54 -6.03 -13.31
CA LEU A 85 -4.26 -7.00 -12.47
C LEU A 85 -4.15 -6.70 -10.96
N THR A 86 -3.07 -6.09 -10.53
CA THR A 86 -2.77 -5.80 -9.11
C THR A 86 -2.95 -4.32 -8.76
N ASP A 87 -3.40 -3.49 -9.70
CA ASP A 87 -3.52 -2.03 -9.56
C ASP A 87 -2.17 -1.33 -9.30
N ASP A 88 -1.06 -2.01 -9.55
CA ASP A 88 0.30 -1.48 -9.39
C ASP A 88 1.15 -1.69 -10.64
N ALA A 89 2.34 -1.09 -10.67
CA ALA A 89 3.25 -1.16 -11.81
C ALA A 89 3.90 -2.53 -12.04
N GLU A 90 3.79 -3.47 -11.07
CA GLU A 90 4.35 -4.83 -11.17
C GLU A 90 3.33 -5.83 -11.71
N GLY A 91 2.05 -5.44 -11.79
CA GLY A 91 0.96 -6.28 -12.27
C GLY A 91 0.96 -6.52 -13.76
N GLU A 92 0.40 -7.66 -14.19
CA GLU A 92 0.14 -7.96 -15.59
C GLU A 92 -0.81 -6.92 -16.19
N LEU A 93 -0.48 -6.41 -17.39
CA LEU A 93 -1.26 -5.40 -18.09
C LEU A 93 -2.59 -6.02 -18.57
N LEU A 94 -3.72 -5.46 -18.13
CA LEU A 94 -5.07 -5.88 -18.51
C LEU A 94 -5.60 -5.11 -19.72
N SER A 95 -5.40 -3.79 -19.73
CA SER A 95 -5.89 -2.92 -20.81
C SER A 95 -5.04 -1.67 -20.96
N VAL A 96 -5.08 -1.11 -22.15
CA VAL A 96 -4.49 0.20 -22.49
C VAL A 96 -5.58 1.04 -23.13
N SER A 97 -5.68 2.31 -22.75
CA SER A 97 -6.56 3.31 -23.34
C SER A 97 -5.82 4.63 -23.46
N SER A 98 -6.17 5.46 -24.48
CA SER A 98 -5.53 6.76 -24.61
C SER A 98 -6.02 7.72 -23.53
N ALA A 99 -5.07 8.39 -22.88
CA ALA A 99 -5.33 9.50 -21.96
C ALA A 99 -5.22 10.89 -22.63
N ALA A 100 -5.10 10.97 -23.98
CA ALA A 100 -4.87 12.20 -24.73
C ALA A 100 -5.90 13.30 -24.49
N SER A 101 -7.13 12.93 -24.17
CA SER A 101 -8.21 13.90 -23.91
C SER A 101 -8.29 14.38 -22.46
N VAL A 102 -7.47 13.81 -21.57
CA VAL A 102 -7.46 14.15 -20.14
C VAL A 102 -6.60 15.39 -19.93
N THR A 103 -7.18 16.43 -19.35
CA THR A 103 -6.48 17.68 -19.03
C THR A 103 -6.05 17.70 -17.56
N ASP A 104 -5.07 18.53 -17.23
CA ASP A 104 -4.63 18.75 -15.84
C ASP A 104 -5.79 19.20 -14.93
N GLU A 105 -6.71 20.01 -15.47
CA GLU A 105 -7.88 20.46 -14.72
C GLU A 105 -8.80 19.29 -14.38
N MET A 106 -9.09 18.42 -15.33
CA MET A 106 -9.88 17.19 -15.09
C MET A 106 -9.24 16.31 -14.02
N VAL A 107 -7.91 16.13 -14.06
CA VAL A 107 -7.17 15.36 -13.06
C VAL A 107 -7.35 15.98 -11.67
N ARG A 108 -7.13 17.27 -11.53
CA ARG A 108 -7.25 17.97 -10.25
C ARG A 108 -8.66 17.96 -9.69
N ASP A 109 -9.66 18.15 -10.54
CA ASP A 109 -11.07 18.12 -10.16
C ASP A 109 -11.50 16.73 -9.69
N GLU A 110 -11.01 15.68 -10.35
CA GLU A 110 -11.33 14.31 -9.97
C GLU A 110 -10.67 13.92 -8.64
N ILE A 111 -9.38 14.21 -8.48
CA ILE A 111 -8.64 13.96 -7.25
C ILE A 111 -9.25 14.69 -6.05
N ALA A 112 -9.73 15.91 -6.23
CA ALA A 112 -10.36 16.70 -5.17
C ALA A 112 -11.59 15.99 -4.55
N LYS A 113 -12.32 15.17 -5.32
CA LYS A 113 -13.48 14.41 -4.85
C LYS A 113 -13.16 13.33 -3.85
N PHE A 114 -11.90 12.88 -3.78
CA PHE A 114 -11.46 11.87 -2.84
C PHE A 114 -11.09 12.44 -1.47
N THR A 115 -11.04 13.75 -1.30
CA THR A 115 -10.75 14.37 0.01
C THR A 115 -12.00 14.31 0.91
N GLY A 116 -11.78 13.95 2.17
CA GLY A 116 -12.84 13.75 3.16
C GLY A 116 -13.10 12.27 3.46
N THR A 117 -14.28 11.96 3.98
CA THR A 117 -14.68 10.58 4.26
C THR A 117 -15.33 9.96 3.04
N ILE A 118 -14.74 8.90 2.52
CA ILE A 118 -15.22 8.16 1.35
C ILE A 118 -15.48 6.69 1.69
N MET A 119 -16.34 6.06 0.91
CA MET A 119 -16.58 4.63 1.00
C MET A 119 -15.64 3.89 0.04
N GLN A 120 -14.59 3.28 0.58
CA GLN A 120 -13.60 2.54 -0.20
C GLN A 120 -13.93 1.05 -0.24
N LYS A 121 -14.00 0.50 -1.44
CA LYS A 121 -14.04 -0.94 -1.69
C LYS A 121 -12.61 -1.43 -1.91
N PRO A 122 -12.05 -2.27 -1.00
CA PRO A 122 -10.71 -2.81 -1.20
C PRO A 122 -10.61 -3.64 -2.47
N ALA A 123 -9.44 -3.62 -3.12
CA ALA A 123 -9.19 -4.51 -4.25
C ALA A 123 -9.40 -5.97 -3.84
N ALA A 124 -9.97 -6.76 -4.76
CA ALA A 124 -10.26 -8.17 -4.51
C ALA A 124 -8.99 -8.97 -4.19
N VAL A 125 -7.84 -8.57 -4.76
CA VAL A 125 -6.50 -9.17 -4.52
C VAL A 125 -5.86 -8.64 -3.23
N SER A 126 -6.62 -8.13 -2.27
CA SER A 126 -6.10 -7.57 -1.03
C SER A 126 -5.85 -8.61 0.07
N ALA A 127 -5.10 -8.21 1.11
CA ALA A 127 -4.84 -9.02 2.30
C ALA A 127 -6.01 -9.06 3.30
N VAL A 128 -7.18 -8.51 2.96
CA VAL A 128 -8.39 -8.55 3.79
C VAL A 128 -8.79 -9.99 4.07
N LYS A 129 -9.12 -10.27 5.33
CA LYS A 129 -9.64 -11.59 5.72
C LYS A 129 -11.16 -11.60 5.65
N ILE A 130 -11.70 -12.60 4.98
CA ILE A 130 -13.13 -12.91 4.94
C ILE A 130 -13.29 -14.30 5.55
N ASP A 131 -14.02 -14.41 6.64
CA ASP A 131 -14.18 -15.66 7.41
C ASP A 131 -12.85 -16.34 7.77
N GLY A 132 -11.84 -15.52 8.13
CA GLY A 132 -10.53 -16.01 8.54
C GLY A 132 -9.55 -16.33 7.40
N VAL A 133 -10.01 -16.38 6.13
CA VAL A 133 -9.19 -16.65 4.94
C VAL A 133 -8.91 -15.34 4.20
N ARG A 134 -7.69 -15.12 3.73
CA ARG A 134 -7.33 -13.91 2.99
C ARG A 134 -8.00 -13.89 1.61
N ALA A 135 -8.47 -12.71 1.18
CA ALA A 135 -9.19 -12.54 -0.08
C ALA A 135 -8.38 -13.04 -1.28
N TYR A 136 -7.09 -12.75 -1.35
CA TYR A 136 -6.22 -13.22 -2.43
C TYR A 136 -6.11 -14.77 -2.50
N GLU A 137 -6.20 -15.48 -1.36
CA GLU A 137 -6.18 -16.95 -1.32
C GLU A 137 -7.47 -17.54 -1.88
N ARG A 138 -8.61 -16.89 -1.62
CA ARG A 138 -9.90 -17.29 -2.20
C ARG A 138 -9.93 -17.10 -3.71
N ILE A 139 -9.42 -15.98 -4.20
CA ILE A 139 -9.32 -15.70 -5.65
C ILE A 139 -8.45 -16.73 -6.35
N ARG A 140 -7.30 -17.11 -5.76
CA ARG A 140 -6.46 -18.18 -6.32
C ARG A 140 -7.17 -19.54 -6.42
N ARG A 141 -8.21 -19.76 -5.62
CA ARG A 141 -9.08 -20.94 -5.67
C ARG A 141 -10.24 -20.78 -6.66
N GLY A 142 -10.31 -19.66 -7.39
CA GLY A 142 -11.40 -19.37 -8.33
C GLY A 142 -12.70 -18.89 -7.66
N GLU A 143 -12.67 -18.55 -6.36
CA GLU A 143 -13.83 -18.03 -5.65
C GLU A 143 -14.09 -16.56 -6.05
N LYS A 144 -15.35 -16.20 -6.28
CA LYS A 144 -15.74 -14.79 -6.38
C LYS A 144 -15.75 -14.19 -4.98
N VAL A 145 -14.95 -13.15 -4.79
CA VAL A 145 -14.82 -12.44 -3.51
C VAL A 145 -15.45 -11.07 -3.66
N ASP A 146 -16.47 -10.79 -2.86
CA ASP A 146 -17.04 -9.44 -2.71
C ASP A 146 -16.66 -8.90 -1.33
N ILE A 147 -15.85 -7.84 -1.32
CA ILE A 147 -15.41 -7.19 -0.08
C ILE A 147 -16.30 -5.97 0.12
N PRO A 148 -17.00 -5.85 1.27
CA PRO A 148 -17.83 -4.69 1.52
C PRO A 148 -17.01 -3.41 1.57
N ALA A 149 -17.56 -2.33 1.02
CA ALA A 149 -16.98 -1.01 1.14
C ALA A 149 -16.98 -0.58 2.61
N ARG A 150 -15.93 0.16 3.00
CA ARG A 150 -15.77 0.68 4.35
C ARG A 150 -15.40 2.16 4.33
N PRO A 151 -15.80 2.94 5.34
CA PRO A 151 -15.41 4.33 5.42
C PRO A 151 -13.90 4.46 5.66
N VAL A 152 -13.25 5.34 4.91
CA VAL A 152 -11.88 5.79 5.13
C VAL A 152 -11.86 7.30 5.02
N THR A 153 -10.93 7.97 5.70
CA THR A 153 -10.80 9.42 5.66
C THR A 153 -9.48 9.80 5.00
N ILE A 154 -9.57 10.64 3.99
CA ILE A 154 -8.43 11.25 3.30
C ILE A 154 -8.40 12.71 3.71
N THR A 155 -7.41 13.09 4.49
CA THR A 155 -7.28 14.45 5.03
C THR A 155 -6.56 15.39 4.07
N ARG A 156 -5.72 14.83 3.19
CA ARG A 156 -5.03 15.56 2.12
C ARG A 156 -4.85 14.64 0.92
N TYR A 157 -5.12 15.16 -0.28
CA TYR A 157 -4.80 14.51 -1.54
C TYR A 157 -4.30 15.60 -2.49
N GLU A 158 -2.99 15.72 -2.62
CA GLU A 158 -2.32 16.80 -3.34
C GLU A 158 -1.65 16.27 -4.60
N VAL A 159 -1.88 16.94 -5.72
CA VAL A 159 -1.18 16.69 -6.98
C VAL A 159 0.10 17.50 -6.98
N LEU A 160 1.24 16.80 -6.95
CA LEU A 160 2.56 17.41 -6.94
C LEU A 160 3.05 17.75 -8.35
N ASP A 161 2.84 16.82 -9.30
CA ASP A 161 3.26 16.99 -10.70
C ASP A 161 2.36 16.20 -11.65
N ILE A 162 2.23 16.65 -12.90
CA ILE A 162 1.51 15.96 -13.98
C ILE A 162 2.43 15.93 -15.21
N ARG A 163 2.75 14.74 -15.67
CA ARG A 163 3.62 14.51 -16.82
C ARG A 163 2.87 13.78 -17.92
N HIS A 164 2.69 14.44 -19.05
CA HIS A 164 2.13 13.85 -20.27
C HIS A 164 3.21 13.08 -21.03
N ASP A 165 2.83 12.00 -21.70
CA ASP A 165 3.72 11.16 -22.53
C ASP A 165 4.99 10.64 -21.83
N SER A 166 4.87 10.34 -20.55
CA SER A 166 5.99 9.94 -19.70
C SER A 166 6.60 8.57 -20.07
N ASP A 167 5.92 7.75 -20.87
CA ASP A 167 6.36 6.41 -21.25
C ASP A 167 6.22 6.18 -22.77
N THR A 168 7.30 6.42 -23.50
CA THR A 168 7.38 6.18 -24.96
C THR A 168 7.48 4.69 -25.33
N SER A 169 7.69 3.80 -24.37
CA SER A 169 7.79 2.34 -24.60
C SER A 169 6.43 1.66 -24.68
N ARG A 170 5.35 2.33 -24.25
CA ARG A 170 3.98 1.83 -24.33
C ARG A 170 3.21 2.57 -25.41
N PRO A 171 2.59 1.85 -26.35
CA PRO A 171 1.77 2.49 -27.38
C PRO A 171 0.53 3.10 -26.72
N GLY A 172 0.42 4.41 -26.83
CA GLY A 172 -0.68 5.19 -26.24
C GLY A 172 -0.14 6.37 -25.43
N GLU A 173 -0.91 7.42 -25.39
CA GLU A 173 -0.57 8.59 -24.59
C GLU A 173 -0.90 8.29 -23.12
N CYS A 174 0.12 8.26 -22.28
CA CYS A 174 0.01 8.05 -20.84
C CYS A 174 0.21 9.37 -20.10
N ILE A 175 -0.45 9.51 -18.95
CA ILE A 175 -0.21 10.61 -18.02
C ILE A 175 0.24 10.03 -16.70
N ASP A 176 1.39 10.48 -16.19
CA ASP A 176 1.88 10.17 -14.86
C ASP A 176 1.59 11.34 -13.92
N ILE A 177 0.95 11.06 -12.81
CA ILE A 177 0.52 12.04 -11.82
C ILE A 177 1.21 11.69 -10.50
N ASP A 178 2.11 12.55 -10.04
CA ASP A 178 2.71 12.41 -8.72
C ASP A 178 1.80 13.05 -7.68
N VAL A 179 1.50 12.29 -6.65
CA VAL A 179 0.57 12.70 -5.59
C VAL A 179 1.14 12.48 -4.21
N GLU A 180 0.64 13.26 -3.25
CA GLU A 180 0.83 13.04 -1.83
C GLU A 180 -0.53 12.89 -1.14
N VAL A 181 -0.67 11.81 -0.35
CA VAL A 181 -1.93 11.43 0.28
C VAL A 181 -1.74 11.23 1.77
N ASP A 182 -2.51 11.98 2.60
CA ASP A 182 -2.64 11.75 4.02
C ASP A 182 -3.99 11.09 4.30
N CYS A 183 -3.99 9.93 4.93
CA CYS A 183 -5.20 9.13 5.10
C CYS A 183 -5.25 8.41 6.44
N SER A 184 -6.46 8.01 6.84
CA SER A 184 -6.68 7.19 8.03
C SER A 184 -6.04 5.80 7.91
N ALA A 185 -5.74 5.19 9.05
CA ALA A 185 -5.28 3.81 9.10
C ALA A 185 -6.27 2.87 8.40
N GLY A 186 -5.73 1.91 7.67
CA GLY A 186 -6.54 0.93 6.94
C GLY A 186 -6.98 1.37 5.55
N THR A 187 -6.64 2.57 5.08
CA THR A 187 -6.85 2.97 3.68
C THR A 187 -5.96 2.13 2.76
N PHE A 188 -6.52 1.67 1.65
CA PHE A 188 -5.80 0.96 0.58
C PHE A 188 -5.42 1.96 -0.50
N ILE A 189 -4.14 2.32 -0.56
CA ILE A 189 -3.67 3.37 -1.48
C ILE A 189 -3.86 2.94 -2.93
N LEU A 190 -3.54 1.69 -3.29
CA LEU A 190 -3.72 1.19 -4.65
C LEU A 190 -5.19 1.25 -5.12
N SER A 191 -6.16 1.09 -4.22
CA SER A 191 -7.59 1.20 -4.56
C SER A 191 -8.10 2.65 -4.67
N LEU A 192 -7.29 3.66 -4.36
CA LEU A 192 -7.63 5.07 -4.63
C LEU A 192 -7.31 5.48 -6.07
N ILE A 193 -6.61 4.62 -6.81
CA ILE A 193 -6.10 4.88 -8.16
C ILE A 193 -7.13 4.48 -9.23
N HIS A 194 -8.17 3.71 -8.87
CA HIS A 194 -9.28 3.40 -9.76
C HIS A 194 -10.24 4.60 -9.83
N ILE A 195 -9.94 5.45 -10.76
CA ILE A 195 -10.79 6.58 -11.19
C ILE A 195 -11.50 6.20 -12.48
#